data_df358ae835ec6eea2a0f1b2340a58b2c
#
_entry.id   df358ae835ec6eea2a0f1b2340a58b2c
#
_cell.length_a   1.000
_cell.length_b   1.000
_cell.length_c   1.000
_cell.angle_alpha   90.00
_cell.angle_beta   90.00
_cell.angle_gamma   90.00
#
_symmetry.space_group_name_H-M   'P 1'
#
loop_
_entity.id
_entity.type
_entity.pdbx_description
1 polymer ?
#
loop_
_entity_poly.entity_id
_entity_poly.type
_entity_poly.pdbx_seq_one_letter_code
_entity_poly.pdbx_strand_id
1 'polypeptide(L)'
;MRYLSSKNVAEILGINISTLKRWTDNGSLKCTKTAGGHRKFTMQNIRDFYKNQKTVGRNRELGIENRKHKKVYDLINKQDYSSLAAILADASLESNDLTVSTIINGLYIKGVNVEKICDEIIEPASMIVENGLRQGYLSHVETFISRKLITRTTEGLNQNKPNGSYNGKTALCVLLKVGSMCHTLEVSNPSCTLLSSII
;
A
#
# COMPACT_ATOMS: atom_id res chain seq x y z
N MET A 1 13.88 -5.66 5.45
CA MET A 1 13.68 -4.78 4.29
C MET A 1 13.09 -5.59 3.14
N ARG A 2 11.89 -5.26 2.67
CA ARG A 2 11.21 -6.01 1.60
C ARG A 2 11.63 -5.43 0.25
N TYR A 3 12.24 -6.27 -0.59
CA TYR A 3 12.61 -5.89 -1.95
C TYR A 3 11.52 -6.29 -2.96
N LEU A 4 11.28 -5.41 -3.91
CA LEU A 4 10.37 -5.63 -5.04
C LEU A 4 11.15 -6.08 -6.27
N SER A 5 10.59 -7.01 -7.03
CA SER A 5 11.12 -7.39 -8.35
C SER A 5 10.74 -6.35 -9.41
N SER A 6 11.44 -6.39 -10.56
CA SER A 6 11.08 -5.52 -11.70
C SER A 6 9.63 -5.73 -12.16
N LYS A 7 9.10 -6.96 -12.07
CA LYS A 7 7.72 -7.27 -12.42
C LYS A 7 6.74 -6.56 -11.48
N ASN A 8 6.93 -6.72 -10.15
CA ASN A 8 6.07 -6.09 -9.16
C ASN A 8 6.07 -4.56 -9.28
N VAL A 9 7.26 -3.96 -9.51
CA VAL A 9 7.35 -2.49 -9.67
C VAL A 9 6.63 -2.03 -10.94
N ALA A 10 6.81 -2.74 -12.05
CA ALA A 10 6.13 -2.40 -13.30
C ALA A 10 4.60 -2.50 -13.16
N GLU A 11 4.10 -3.52 -12.45
CA GLU A 11 2.68 -3.68 -12.15
C GLU A 11 2.15 -2.54 -11.27
N ILE A 12 2.83 -2.22 -10.16
CA ILE A 12 2.44 -1.12 -9.25
C ILE A 12 2.42 0.23 -9.98
N LEU A 13 3.38 0.47 -10.86
CA LEU A 13 3.49 1.73 -11.59
C LEU A 13 2.58 1.78 -12.83
N GLY A 14 2.05 0.63 -13.26
CA GLY A 14 1.25 0.51 -14.48
C GLY A 14 2.04 0.83 -15.76
N ILE A 15 3.30 0.38 -15.82
CA ILE A 15 4.22 0.59 -16.94
C ILE A 15 4.79 -0.74 -17.46
N ASN A 16 5.37 -0.72 -18.66
CA ASN A 16 6.10 -1.88 -19.17
C ASN A 16 7.44 -2.09 -18.45
N ILE A 17 7.85 -3.34 -18.33
CA ILE A 17 9.17 -3.70 -17.75
C ILE A 17 10.31 -3.07 -18.56
N SER A 18 10.18 -2.91 -19.86
CA SER A 18 11.16 -2.24 -20.72
C SER A 18 11.37 -0.78 -20.33
N THR A 19 10.29 -0.07 -20.00
CA THR A 19 10.33 1.31 -19.49
C THR A 19 11.06 1.38 -18.15
N LEU A 20 10.76 0.45 -17.24
CA LEU A 20 11.44 0.34 -15.95
C LEU A 20 12.94 0.07 -16.13
N LYS A 21 13.31 -0.87 -17.01
CA LYS A 21 14.71 -1.17 -17.34
C LYS A 21 15.44 0.08 -17.83
N ARG A 22 14.85 0.79 -18.80
CA ARG A 22 15.43 2.03 -19.32
C ARG A 22 15.68 3.07 -18.23
N TRP A 23 14.76 3.23 -17.25
CA TRP A 23 14.96 4.14 -16.12
C TRP A 23 16.08 3.74 -15.19
N THR A 24 16.32 2.44 -15.03
CA THR A 24 17.44 1.93 -14.22
C THR A 24 18.77 2.00 -14.95
N ASP A 25 18.79 1.76 -16.27
CA ASP A 25 20.01 1.74 -17.06
C ASP A 25 20.57 3.17 -17.29
N ASN A 26 19.69 4.17 -17.40
CA ASN A 26 20.11 5.57 -17.46
C ASN A 26 20.31 6.22 -16.08
N GLY A 27 20.26 5.44 -14.98
CA GLY A 27 20.50 5.91 -13.63
C GLY A 27 19.38 6.76 -13.01
N SER A 28 18.26 6.98 -13.73
CA SER A 28 17.14 7.78 -13.21
C SER A 28 16.45 7.12 -12.01
N LEU A 29 16.29 5.79 -12.05
CA LEU A 29 15.71 5.00 -10.97
C LEU A 29 16.78 4.11 -10.33
N LYS A 30 17.05 4.33 -9.05
CA LYS A 30 18.02 3.52 -8.28
C LYS A 30 17.48 2.12 -8.04
N CYS A 31 18.33 1.11 -8.24
CA CYS A 31 18.05 -0.27 -7.89
C CYS A 31 19.31 -0.96 -7.37
N THR A 32 19.14 -2.04 -6.62
CA THR A 32 20.22 -2.96 -6.26
C THR A 32 20.20 -4.14 -7.22
N LYS A 33 21.35 -4.58 -7.72
CA LYS A 33 21.46 -5.79 -8.55
C LYS A 33 21.95 -6.96 -7.69
N THR A 34 21.32 -8.11 -7.82
CA THR A 34 21.84 -9.37 -7.22
C THR A 34 23.02 -9.89 -8.02
N ALA A 35 23.76 -10.87 -7.50
CA ALA A 35 24.86 -11.54 -8.21
C ALA A 35 24.41 -12.11 -9.57
N GLY A 36 23.15 -12.57 -9.69
CA GLY A 36 22.56 -13.02 -10.96
C GLY A 36 21.99 -11.89 -11.85
N GLY A 37 22.32 -10.63 -11.59
CA GLY A 37 21.91 -9.48 -12.42
C GLY A 37 20.46 -9.05 -12.25
N HIS A 38 19.67 -9.65 -11.35
CA HIS A 38 18.28 -9.26 -11.13
C HIS A 38 18.18 -7.94 -10.37
N ARG A 39 17.37 -7.02 -10.89
CA ARG A 39 17.12 -5.73 -10.25
C ARG A 39 16.15 -5.90 -9.09
N LYS A 40 16.52 -5.31 -7.95
CA LYS A 40 15.72 -5.24 -6.72
C LYS A 40 15.49 -3.78 -6.34
N PHE A 41 14.27 -3.46 -5.93
CA PHE A 41 13.84 -2.11 -5.61
C PHE A 41 13.27 -2.06 -4.21
N THR A 42 13.41 -0.91 -3.56
CA THR A 42 12.65 -0.58 -2.36
C THR A 42 11.53 0.40 -2.73
N MET A 43 10.44 0.42 -1.96
CA MET A 43 9.38 1.40 -2.16
C MET A 43 9.91 2.84 -2.03
N GLN A 44 10.90 3.05 -1.17
CA GLN A 44 11.54 4.34 -1.00
C GLN A 44 12.26 4.81 -2.28
N ASN A 45 13.01 3.92 -2.95
CA ASN A 45 13.66 4.26 -4.23
C ASN A 45 12.66 4.74 -5.28
N ILE A 46 11.49 4.11 -5.33
CA ILE A 46 10.43 4.45 -6.29
C ILE A 46 9.79 5.79 -5.91
N ARG A 47 9.50 6.00 -4.63
CA ARG A 47 8.95 7.27 -4.12
C ARG A 47 9.90 8.44 -4.39
N ASP A 48 11.19 8.27 -4.10
CA ASP A 48 12.21 9.29 -4.34
C ASP A 48 12.34 9.63 -5.83
N PHE A 49 12.27 8.62 -6.69
CA PHE A 49 12.25 8.82 -8.13
C PHE A 49 11.08 9.71 -8.57
N TYR A 50 9.85 9.42 -8.11
CA TYR A 50 8.68 10.24 -8.45
C TYR A 50 8.75 11.64 -7.83
N LYS A 51 9.24 11.78 -6.61
CA LYS A 51 9.46 13.07 -5.96
C LYS A 51 10.44 13.94 -6.76
N ASN A 52 11.56 13.37 -7.18
CA ASN A 52 12.57 14.08 -7.96
C ASN A 52 12.04 14.48 -9.35
N GLN A 53 11.18 13.68 -9.97
CA GLN A 53 10.56 14.01 -11.25
C GLN A 53 9.61 15.22 -11.11
N LYS A 54 8.87 15.34 -10.00
CA LYS A 54 8.06 16.53 -9.70
C LYS A 54 8.88 17.80 -9.62
N THR A 55 10.04 17.73 -8.95
CA THR A 55 10.94 18.87 -8.77
C THR A 55 11.53 19.38 -10.10
N VAL A 56 11.71 18.48 -11.07
CA VAL A 56 12.20 18.80 -12.43
C VAL A 56 11.05 19.19 -13.41
N GLY A 57 9.83 19.44 -12.90
CA GLY A 57 8.68 19.84 -13.70
C GLY A 57 8.06 18.71 -14.54
N ARG A 58 8.51 17.46 -14.36
CA ARG A 58 7.96 16.28 -15.03
C ARG A 58 6.97 15.57 -14.13
N ASN A 59 5.72 16.02 -14.13
CA ASN A 59 4.67 15.34 -13.37
C ASN A 59 4.32 14.00 -14.07
N ARG A 60 4.95 12.91 -13.63
CA ARG A 60 4.64 11.57 -14.19
C ARG A 60 3.38 11.02 -13.55
N GLU A 61 2.44 10.68 -14.38
CA GLU A 61 1.24 9.95 -13.99
C GLU A 61 1.56 8.46 -13.80
N LEU A 62 0.82 7.80 -12.91
CA LEU A 62 0.83 6.34 -12.79
C LEU A 62 -0.10 5.74 -13.83
N GLY A 63 0.19 4.52 -14.26
CA GLY A 63 -0.72 3.72 -15.08
C GLY A 63 -0.80 4.11 -16.55
N ILE A 64 0.13 4.93 -17.07
CA ILE A 64 0.11 5.42 -18.46
C ILE A 64 0.02 4.27 -19.48
N GLU A 65 0.67 3.14 -19.20
CA GLU A 65 0.75 2.00 -20.11
C GLU A 65 -0.22 0.86 -19.71
N ASN A 66 -0.94 0.99 -18.61
CA ASN A 66 -1.85 -0.04 -18.10
C ASN A 66 -3.31 0.28 -18.41
N ARG A 67 -3.84 -0.34 -19.47
CA ARG A 67 -5.25 -0.15 -19.87
C ARG A 67 -6.24 -0.87 -18.96
N LYS A 68 -5.84 -1.98 -18.31
CA LYS A 68 -6.74 -2.82 -17.50
C LYS A 68 -7.20 -2.13 -16.21
N HIS A 69 -6.32 -1.36 -15.58
CA HIS A 69 -6.59 -0.67 -14.31
C HIS A 69 -6.62 0.85 -14.47
N LYS A 70 -6.91 1.35 -15.67
CA LYS A 70 -6.88 2.78 -15.98
C LYS A 70 -7.69 3.60 -14.98
N LYS A 71 -8.92 3.17 -14.67
CA LYS A 71 -9.80 3.88 -13.71
C LYS A 71 -9.13 4.06 -12.33
N VAL A 72 -8.47 3.01 -11.81
CA VAL A 72 -7.79 3.08 -10.50
C VAL A 72 -6.63 4.07 -10.55
N TYR A 73 -5.81 4.02 -11.61
CA TYR A 73 -4.70 4.97 -11.77
C TYR A 73 -5.17 6.42 -11.96
N ASP A 74 -6.26 6.64 -12.69
CA ASP A 74 -6.86 7.97 -12.85
C ASP A 74 -7.32 8.53 -11.49
N LEU A 75 -7.95 7.71 -10.65
CA LEU A 75 -8.36 8.10 -9.29
C LEU A 75 -7.14 8.37 -8.38
N ILE A 76 -6.10 7.55 -8.46
CA ILE A 76 -4.84 7.78 -7.73
C ILE A 76 -4.20 9.11 -8.17
N ASN A 77 -4.17 9.37 -9.48
CA ASN A 77 -3.59 10.60 -10.01
C ASN A 77 -4.38 11.84 -9.59
N LYS A 78 -5.73 11.74 -9.51
CA LYS A 78 -6.63 12.79 -9.03
C LYS A 78 -6.70 12.89 -7.51
N GLN A 79 -6.20 11.88 -6.79
CA GLN A 79 -6.33 11.74 -5.34
C GLN A 79 -7.79 11.73 -4.85
N ASP A 80 -8.66 11.03 -5.59
CA ASP A 80 -10.05 10.80 -5.19
C ASP A 80 -10.11 9.68 -4.15
N TYR A 81 -9.94 10.07 -2.89
CA TYR A 81 -9.83 9.13 -1.75
C TYR A 81 -11.13 8.37 -1.51
N SER A 82 -12.27 9.02 -1.64
CA SER A 82 -13.57 8.39 -1.40
C SER A 82 -13.84 7.24 -2.37
N SER A 83 -13.66 7.49 -3.68
CA SER A 83 -13.81 6.44 -4.69
C SER A 83 -12.77 5.33 -4.54
N LEU A 84 -11.53 5.67 -4.14
CA LEU A 84 -10.48 4.70 -3.91
C LEU A 84 -10.77 3.82 -2.69
N ALA A 85 -11.35 4.36 -1.62
CA ALA A 85 -11.74 3.59 -0.44
C ALA A 85 -12.83 2.54 -0.78
N ALA A 86 -13.84 2.92 -1.56
CA ALA A 86 -14.87 1.99 -2.02
C ALA A 86 -14.26 0.87 -2.87
N ILE A 87 -13.41 1.20 -3.85
CA ILE A 87 -12.72 0.19 -4.70
C ILE A 87 -11.78 -0.67 -3.85
N LEU A 88 -11.14 -0.12 -2.81
CA LEU A 88 -10.29 -0.90 -1.91
C LEU A 88 -11.10 -1.93 -1.13
N ALA A 89 -12.28 -1.56 -0.62
CA ALA A 89 -13.17 -2.48 0.08
C ALA A 89 -13.59 -3.63 -0.84
N ASP A 90 -14.10 -3.34 -2.04
CA ASP A 90 -14.51 -4.34 -3.02
C ASP A 90 -13.34 -5.27 -3.41
N ALA A 91 -12.20 -4.68 -3.78
CA ALA A 91 -11.03 -5.45 -4.18
C ALA A 91 -10.48 -6.34 -3.06
N SER A 92 -10.59 -5.91 -1.79
CA SER A 92 -10.15 -6.69 -0.65
C SER A 92 -11.07 -7.90 -0.38
N LEU A 93 -12.37 -7.74 -0.58
CA LEU A 93 -13.36 -8.82 -0.49
C LEU A 93 -13.19 -9.84 -1.63
N GLU A 94 -12.89 -9.37 -2.84
CA GLU A 94 -12.59 -10.22 -3.99
C GLU A 94 -11.19 -10.88 -3.93
N SER A 95 -10.41 -10.64 -2.86
CA SER A 95 -9.02 -11.10 -2.74
C SER A 95 -8.13 -10.64 -3.89
N ASN A 96 -8.42 -9.47 -4.47
CA ASN A 96 -7.66 -8.90 -5.58
C ASN A 96 -6.41 -8.15 -5.08
N ASP A 97 -5.39 -8.92 -4.76
CA ASP A 97 -4.08 -8.45 -4.26
C ASP A 97 -3.48 -7.32 -5.11
N LEU A 98 -3.63 -7.41 -6.43
CA LEU A 98 -3.05 -6.45 -7.35
C LEU A 98 -3.71 -5.07 -7.22
N THR A 99 -5.04 -5.01 -7.19
CA THR A 99 -5.77 -3.74 -7.04
C THR A 99 -5.51 -3.12 -5.67
N VAL A 100 -5.57 -3.91 -4.58
CA VAL A 100 -5.26 -3.45 -3.21
C VAL A 100 -3.84 -2.87 -3.15
N SER A 101 -2.85 -3.59 -3.66
CA SER A 101 -1.46 -3.13 -3.66
C SER A 101 -1.24 -1.92 -4.56
N THR A 102 -1.95 -1.83 -5.69
CA THR A 102 -1.87 -0.68 -6.61
C THR A 102 -2.39 0.59 -5.94
N ILE A 103 -3.53 0.53 -5.24
CA ILE A 103 -4.10 1.70 -4.54
C ILE A 103 -3.15 2.16 -3.44
N ILE A 104 -2.82 1.29 -2.49
CA ILE A 104 -2.03 1.65 -1.31
C ILE A 104 -0.62 2.11 -1.70
N ASN A 105 0.09 1.32 -2.52
CA ASN A 105 1.45 1.66 -2.94
C ASN A 105 1.48 2.84 -3.92
N GLY A 106 0.49 2.95 -4.80
CA GLY A 106 0.38 4.04 -5.76
C GLY A 106 0.23 5.40 -5.08
N LEU A 107 -0.63 5.51 -4.06
CA LEU A 107 -0.78 6.72 -3.25
C LEU A 107 0.52 7.06 -2.50
N TYR A 108 1.15 6.06 -1.89
CA TYR A 108 2.44 6.26 -1.22
C TYR A 108 3.52 6.79 -2.17
N ILE A 109 3.62 6.24 -3.38
CA ILE A 109 4.57 6.67 -4.43
C ILE A 109 4.27 8.11 -4.88
N LYS A 110 3.01 8.48 -4.99
CA LYS A 110 2.57 9.86 -5.32
C LYS A 110 2.89 10.87 -4.21
N GLY A 111 3.39 10.40 -3.07
CA GLY A 111 3.84 11.22 -1.95
C GLY A 111 2.79 11.45 -0.87
N VAL A 112 1.67 10.74 -0.90
CA VAL A 112 0.68 10.76 0.18
C VAL A 112 1.32 10.14 1.43
N ASN A 113 1.14 10.76 2.59
CA ASN A 113 1.66 10.24 3.84
C ASN A 113 0.91 8.98 4.28
N VAL A 114 1.60 8.10 5.02
CA VAL A 114 1.01 6.84 5.50
C VAL A 114 -0.21 7.11 6.39
N GLU A 115 -0.11 8.10 7.27
CA GLU A 115 -1.19 8.53 8.14
C GLU A 115 -2.45 8.88 7.32
N LYS A 116 -2.28 9.68 6.27
CA LYS A 116 -3.40 10.06 5.39
C LYS A 116 -3.96 8.88 4.59
N ILE A 117 -3.11 7.93 4.18
CA ILE A 117 -3.59 6.69 3.54
C ILE A 117 -4.43 5.87 4.54
N CYS A 118 -4.03 5.82 5.81
CA CYS A 118 -4.81 5.13 6.85
C CYS A 118 -6.16 5.80 7.06
N ASP A 119 -6.18 7.12 7.29
CA ASP A 119 -7.39 7.86 7.68
C ASP A 119 -8.38 8.02 6.53
N GLU A 120 -7.90 8.28 5.31
CA GLU A 120 -8.77 8.63 4.17
C GLU A 120 -9.11 7.44 3.26
N ILE A 121 -8.37 6.33 3.37
CA ILE A 121 -8.55 5.18 2.48
C ILE A 121 -8.83 3.90 3.25
N ILE A 122 -7.92 3.52 4.18
CA ILE A 122 -8.00 2.22 4.85
C ILE A 122 -9.15 2.20 5.85
N GLU A 123 -9.29 3.22 6.67
CA GLU A 123 -10.38 3.31 7.64
C GLU A 123 -11.76 3.33 6.97
N PRO A 124 -12.05 4.20 5.98
CA PRO A 124 -13.33 4.16 5.27
C PRO A 124 -13.60 2.82 4.57
N ALA A 125 -12.60 2.21 3.93
CA ALA A 125 -12.75 0.89 3.32
C ALA A 125 -13.09 -0.18 4.36
N SER A 126 -12.42 -0.15 5.52
CA SER A 126 -12.68 -1.06 6.64
C SER A 126 -14.09 -0.87 7.19
N MET A 127 -14.56 0.38 7.31
CA MET A 127 -15.94 0.67 7.74
C MET A 127 -16.98 0.11 6.78
N ILE A 128 -16.74 0.16 5.46
CA ILE A 128 -17.64 -0.45 4.46
C ILE A 128 -17.74 -1.96 4.72
N VAL A 129 -16.61 -2.64 4.89
CA VAL A 129 -16.56 -4.09 5.15
C VAL A 129 -17.23 -4.45 6.49
N GLU A 130 -16.97 -3.67 7.54
CA GLU A 130 -17.61 -3.86 8.85
C GLU A 130 -19.13 -3.67 8.81
N ASN A 131 -19.59 -2.68 8.10
CA ASN A 131 -21.03 -2.44 7.94
C ASN A 131 -21.70 -3.59 7.17
N GLY A 132 -21.04 -4.15 6.16
CA GLY A 132 -21.50 -5.35 5.46
C GLY A 132 -21.66 -6.57 6.40
N LEU A 133 -20.69 -6.76 7.32
CA LEU A 133 -20.77 -7.79 8.35
C LEU A 133 -21.94 -7.55 9.31
N ARG A 134 -22.08 -6.32 9.84
CA ARG A 134 -23.14 -5.96 10.79
C ARG A 134 -24.54 -6.13 10.20
N GLN A 135 -24.68 -5.88 8.89
CA GLN A 135 -25.94 -6.03 8.16
C GLN A 135 -26.20 -7.45 7.68
N GLY A 136 -25.27 -8.37 7.91
CA GLY A 136 -25.37 -9.78 7.53
C GLY A 136 -25.14 -10.06 6.05
N TYR A 137 -24.65 -9.08 5.28
CA TYR A 137 -24.28 -9.29 3.87
C TYR A 137 -22.92 -9.98 3.69
N LEU A 138 -22.05 -9.87 4.69
CA LEU A 138 -20.73 -10.48 4.70
C LEU A 138 -20.59 -11.45 5.88
N SER A 139 -19.87 -12.53 5.65
CA SER A 139 -19.47 -13.46 6.69
C SER A 139 -18.22 -12.96 7.45
N HIS A 140 -18.00 -13.51 8.64
CA HIS A 140 -16.77 -13.28 9.39
C HIS A 140 -15.51 -13.68 8.62
N VAL A 141 -15.60 -14.74 7.79
CA VAL A 141 -14.48 -15.23 6.99
C VAL A 141 -14.09 -14.22 5.90
N GLU A 142 -15.08 -13.70 5.14
CA GLU A 142 -14.83 -12.67 4.12
C GLU A 142 -14.23 -11.41 4.73
N THR A 143 -14.78 -10.95 5.84
CA THR A 143 -14.28 -9.79 6.58
C THR A 143 -12.84 -10.01 7.06
N PHE A 144 -12.53 -11.20 7.59
CA PHE A 144 -11.18 -11.56 8.03
C PHE A 144 -10.19 -11.55 6.86
N ILE A 145 -10.52 -12.17 5.73
CA ILE A 145 -9.67 -12.22 4.53
C ILE A 145 -9.38 -10.81 4.02
N SER A 146 -10.42 -9.97 3.91
CA SER A 146 -10.31 -8.57 3.48
C SER A 146 -9.33 -7.79 4.37
N ARG A 147 -9.53 -7.83 5.69
CA ARG A 147 -8.63 -7.16 6.66
C ARG A 147 -7.20 -7.65 6.55
N LYS A 148 -7.00 -8.97 6.47
CA LYS A 148 -5.67 -9.57 6.36
C LYS A 148 -4.93 -9.09 5.12
N LEU A 149 -5.65 -8.95 3.99
CA LEU A 149 -5.07 -8.46 2.74
C LEU A 149 -4.64 -6.99 2.84
N ILE A 150 -5.50 -6.12 3.37
CA ILE A 150 -5.20 -4.70 3.57
C ILE A 150 -4.00 -4.55 4.52
N THR A 151 -4.03 -5.22 5.69
CA THR A 151 -2.96 -5.16 6.70
C THR A 151 -1.62 -5.57 6.11
N ARG A 152 -1.56 -6.73 5.43
CA ARG A 152 -0.32 -7.24 4.80
C ARG A 152 0.28 -6.24 3.80
N THR A 153 -0.58 -5.53 3.06
CA THR A 153 -0.13 -4.55 2.06
C THR A 153 0.41 -3.30 2.75
N THR A 154 -0.25 -2.84 3.81
CA THR A 154 0.14 -1.65 4.58
C THR A 154 1.44 -1.87 5.35
N GLU A 155 1.65 -3.06 5.94
CA GLU A 155 2.92 -3.43 6.59
C GLU A 155 4.12 -3.26 5.66
N GLY A 156 3.93 -3.54 4.36
CA GLY A 156 4.96 -3.34 3.36
C GLY A 156 5.45 -1.89 3.22
N LEU A 157 4.63 -0.90 3.57
CA LEU A 157 5.00 0.53 3.56
C LEU A 157 5.89 0.89 4.76
N ASN A 158 5.58 0.35 5.94
CA ASN A 158 6.28 0.69 7.19
C ASN A 158 7.72 0.15 7.24
N GLN A 159 8.00 -0.98 6.60
CA GLN A 159 9.34 -1.60 6.59
C GLN A 159 10.42 -0.73 5.92
N ASN A 160 10.05 0.34 5.26
CA ASN A 160 10.96 1.23 4.52
C ASN A 160 11.25 2.56 5.25
N LYS A 161 10.67 2.80 6.44
CA LYS A 161 11.08 3.95 7.24
C LYS A 161 12.51 3.68 7.77
N PRO A 162 13.48 4.60 7.56
CA PRO A 162 14.72 4.54 8.34
C PRO A 162 14.32 4.60 9.80
N ASN A 163 15.06 3.91 10.68
CA ASN A 163 14.83 3.95 12.13
C ASN A 163 14.68 5.41 12.55
N GLY A 164 13.43 5.86 12.62
CA GLY A 164 13.11 7.21 13.05
C GLY A 164 13.48 7.35 14.51
N SER A 165 14.01 8.49 14.90
CA SER A 165 14.21 8.78 16.31
C SER A 165 12.89 8.60 17.06
N TYR A 166 12.96 7.93 18.19
CA TYR A 166 11.85 7.76 19.12
C TYR A 166 11.26 9.14 19.47
N ASN A 167 9.97 9.33 19.21
CA ASN A 167 9.29 10.61 19.45
C ASN A 167 8.81 10.81 20.90
N GLY A 168 9.18 9.90 21.82
CA GLY A 168 8.79 9.93 23.22
C GLY A 168 7.34 9.57 23.50
N LYS A 169 6.53 9.27 22.49
CA LYS A 169 5.10 8.92 22.67
C LYS A 169 4.94 7.42 22.73
N THR A 170 4.13 6.94 23.67
CA THR A 170 3.73 5.54 23.81
C THR A 170 2.26 5.43 23.46
N ALA A 171 1.89 4.50 22.59
CA ALA A 171 0.51 4.14 22.33
C ALA A 171 0.19 2.83 23.07
N LEU A 172 -0.88 2.82 23.86
CA LEU A 172 -1.41 1.63 24.51
C LEU A 172 -2.62 1.15 23.72
N CYS A 173 -2.52 -0.02 23.10
CA CYS A 173 -3.66 -0.70 22.49
C CYS A 173 -4.29 -1.67 23.47
N VAL A 174 -5.54 -1.45 23.83
CA VAL A 174 -6.31 -2.34 24.68
C VAL A 174 -7.28 -3.12 23.83
N LEU A 175 -7.19 -4.45 23.90
CA LEU A 175 -8.13 -5.37 23.28
C LEU A 175 -9.31 -5.61 24.21
N LEU A 176 -10.48 -5.27 23.74
CA LEU A 176 -11.72 -5.75 24.35
C LEU A 176 -12.16 -7.00 23.58
N LYS A 177 -12.15 -8.13 24.26
CA LYS A 177 -12.68 -9.38 23.71
C LYS A 177 -14.21 -9.28 23.68
N VAL A 178 -14.77 -9.12 22.49
CA VAL A 178 -16.21 -9.18 22.25
C VAL A 178 -16.49 -10.43 21.44
N GLY A 179 -16.97 -11.47 22.10
CA GLY A 179 -17.25 -12.76 21.47
C GLY A 179 -16.01 -13.64 21.23
N SER A 180 -16.14 -14.66 20.39
CA SER A 180 -15.11 -15.68 20.13
C SER A 180 -14.00 -15.28 19.16
N MET A 181 -13.97 -14.04 18.67
CA MET A 181 -12.93 -13.53 17.77
C MET A 181 -12.28 -12.27 18.37
N CYS A 182 -10.99 -12.36 18.62
CA CYS A 182 -10.17 -11.22 19.00
C CYS A 182 -9.47 -10.64 17.76
N HIS A 183 -9.59 -9.34 17.57
CA HIS A 183 -8.80 -8.61 16.59
C HIS A 183 -7.91 -7.60 17.32
N THR A 184 -6.61 -7.69 17.10
CA THR A 184 -5.64 -6.75 17.66
C THR A 184 -5.04 -5.94 16.54
N LEU A 185 -5.21 -4.63 16.60
CA LEU A 185 -4.31 -3.67 15.95
C LEU A 185 -3.43 -3.10 17.07
N GLU A 186 -2.21 -3.59 17.19
CA GLU A 186 -1.20 -2.93 18.02
C GLU A 186 -0.48 -1.86 17.21
N VAL A 187 -0.67 -0.62 17.60
CA VAL A 187 0.16 0.49 17.12
C VAL A 187 1.23 0.75 18.17
N SER A 188 2.29 -0.04 18.15
CA SER A 188 3.46 0.23 18.96
C SER A 188 4.46 1.09 18.19
N ASN A 189 4.91 2.07 18.87
CA ASN A 189 5.84 3.16 18.60
C ASN A 189 7.06 2.88 17.72
N PRO A 190 7.71 3.92 17.24
CA PRO A 190 7.94 4.49 15.90
C PRO A 190 8.57 3.56 14.88
N SER A 191 8.73 2.34 15.17
CA SER A 191 8.82 1.25 14.20
C SER A 191 7.50 0.47 14.31
N CYS A 192 6.44 1.04 13.75
CA CYS A 192 5.12 0.42 13.72
C CYS A 192 5.24 -1.01 13.16
N THR A 193 5.35 -1.98 14.02
CA THR A 193 5.15 -3.39 13.71
C THR A 193 3.68 -3.68 14.04
N LEU A 194 2.85 -3.80 13.02
CA LEU A 194 1.53 -4.37 13.15
C LEU A 194 1.70 -5.85 13.51
N LEU A 195 1.65 -6.18 14.78
CA LEU A 195 1.59 -7.56 15.24
C LEU A 195 0.11 -7.99 15.25
N SER A 196 -0.28 -8.78 14.27
CA SER A 196 -1.51 -9.55 14.34
C SER A 196 -1.23 -10.84 15.09
N SER A 197 -1.53 -10.91 16.37
CA SER A 197 -1.62 -12.18 17.08
C SER A 197 -3.07 -12.67 17.03
N ILE A 198 -3.27 -13.81 16.39
CA ILE A 198 -4.48 -14.61 16.47
C ILE A 198 -4.27 -15.55 17.64
N ILE A 199 -5.11 -15.46 18.65
CA ILE A 199 -5.32 -16.52 19.64
C ILE A 199 -6.74 -17.04 19.45
#